data_84c7e359441e0055aec85239cab2688c
#
_entry.id   84c7e359441e0055aec85239cab2688c
#
_cell.length_a   1.000
_cell.length_b   1.000
_cell.length_c   1.000
_cell.angle_alpha   90.00
_cell.angle_beta   90.00
_cell.angle_gamma   90.00
#
_symmetry.space_group_name_H-M   'P 1'
#
loop_
_entity.id
_entity.type
_entity.pdbx_description
1 polymer ?
#
loop_
_entity_poly.entity_id
_entity_poly.type
_entity_poly.pdbx_seq_one_letter_code
_entity_poly.pdbx_strand_id
1 'polypeptide(L)'
;MVRGMITRLGALMLALSFSPAMAEPGWTLADTYPDTGGRAPVAHGGKVLPPGSSPLSVLAGCSGDIDKICKGRSGLYAARACLLENRAKLSSRCIADVKALQPSSVPACGHSPVCDNRLGPSREQLKRVLWKQTMGYRFDYPFDLPMGGGGATGVAIDSRGNIWVLQRTAPGQPQLFAFDRNFHLIRTVPDSVIGQLEKGHGIKVDAQDNVWISDANGGIVLKLSPEGKLLQTFGARGKRGDWDGGRRLLWQPLDVAFAPNGDIYIAQGHANESPNDAEAAPDNSVGAARILHLDKNGKFLGQWYGNQIGPGKFSMAHGVAVDPRNGDVWIGDREEYRLVVYSSDGKFKKTISMRNLMCAVAFDPHGDLWVSTGRDGQLLKLDRDGHVLGAVGNGSGIGTGQFIEATYMAWDKDGNLYSGDTSVGRVTRMVAPH
;
A
#
# COMPACT_ATOMS: atom_id res chain seq x y z
N MET A 1 59.36 8.06 49.50
CA MET A 1 59.87 7.66 48.16
C MET A 1 59.20 6.33 47.81
N VAL A 2 58.13 6.39 47.01
CA VAL A 2 57.61 5.19 46.36
C VAL A 2 57.08 5.65 45.01
N ARG A 3 57.70 5.18 43.92
CA ARG A 3 57.32 5.48 42.53
C ARG A 3 56.09 4.64 42.14
N GLY A 4 55.02 5.30 41.74
CA GLY A 4 53.85 4.66 41.12
C GLY A 4 54.10 4.31 39.66
N MET A 5 53.84 3.03 39.33
CA MET A 5 53.77 2.54 37.96
C MET A 5 52.40 2.82 37.38
N ILE A 6 52.33 3.58 36.30
CA ILE A 6 51.11 3.83 35.52
C ILE A 6 51.07 2.75 34.44
N THR A 7 50.16 1.81 34.58
CA THR A 7 49.80 0.83 33.53
C THR A 7 48.84 1.47 32.56
N ARG A 8 49.28 1.66 31.30
CA ARG A 8 48.42 2.05 30.20
C ARG A 8 47.61 0.83 29.74
N LEU A 9 46.29 0.86 29.97
CA LEU A 9 45.37 -0.03 29.29
C LEU A 9 45.16 0.54 27.87
N GLY A 10 45.65 -0.19 26.89
CA GLY A 10 45.33 0.07 25.48
C GLY A 10 43.88 -0.40 25.19
N ALA A 11 43.02 0.55 24.89
CA ALA A 11 41.69 0.27 24.34
C ALA A 11 41.85 -0.23 22.90
N LEU A 12 41.64 -1.53 22.70
CA LEU A 12 41.54 -2.14 21.37
C LEU A 12 40.17 -1.72 20.77
N MET A 13 40.15 -0.69 19.95
CA MET A 13 38.98 -0.37 19.14
C MET A 13 38.88 -1.45 18.05
N LEU A 14 37.95 -2.40 18.22
CA LEU A 14 37.46 -3.22 17.12
C LEU A 14 36.69 -2.30 16.16
N ALA A 15 37.34 -1.90 15.09
CA ALA A 15 36.68 -1.32 13.96
C ALA A 15 35.84 -2.43 13.30
N LEU A 16 34.53 -2.50 13.65
CA LEU A 16 33.57 -3.23 12.88
C LEU A 16 33.44 -2.52 11.53
N SER A 17 34.17 -3.01 10.55
CA SER A 17 33.96 -2.66 9.15
C SER A 17 32.59 -3.18 8.72
N PHE A 18 31.58 -2.35 8.89
CA PHE A 18 30.33 -2.53 8.15
C PHE A 18 30.67 -2.33 6.69
N SER A 19 30.75 -3.43 5.95
CA SER A 19 30.67 -3.35 4.48
C SER A 19 29.38 -2.61 4.16
N PRO A 20 29.44 -1.47 3.46
CA PRO A 20 28.22 -0.88 2.93
C PRO A 20 27.57 -1.95 2.05
N ALA A 21 26.29 -2.24 2.29
CA ALA A 21 25.51 -3.03 1.36
C ALA A 21 25.76 -2.42 -0.01
N MET A 22 26.45 -3.16 -0.88
CA MET A 22 26.96 -2.62 -2.12
C MET A 22 25.80 -2.07 -2.93
N ALA A 23 25.75 -0.75 -3.05
CA ALA A 23 25.00 -0.13 -4.13
C ALA A 23 25.57 -0.76 -5.40
N GLU A 24 24.77 -1.54 -6.07
CA GLU A 24 25.24 -2.26 -7.22
C GLU A 24 25.78 -1.30 -8.28
N PRO A 25 26.93 -1.57 -8.93
CA PRO A 25 27.59 -0.66 -9.84
C PRO A 25 26.67 -0.17 -10.96
N GLY A 26 26.56 1.14 -11.12
CA GLY A 26 25.78 1.77 -12.18
C GLY A 26 24.32 2.09 -11.88
N TRP A 27 23.81 1.76 -10.67
CA TRP A 27 22.47 2.13 -10.22
C TRP A 27 22.56 2.91 -8.91
N THR A 28 22.05 4.12 -8.93
CA THR A 28 21.98 4.95 -7.74
C THR A 28 20.69 4.72 -6.97
N LEU A 29 20.60 5.23 -5.77
CA LEU A 29 19.33 5.25 -5.02
C LEU A 29 18.23 6.00 -5.79
N ALA A 30 18.60 7.03 -6.54
CA ALA A 30 17.70 7.77 -7.41
C ALA A 30 17.15 6.90 -8.55
N ASP A 31 17.88 5.88 -9.00
CA ASP A 31 17.41 4.95 -10.03
C ASP A 31 16.34 3.99 -9.48
N THR A 32 16.37 3.68 -8.19
CA THR A 32 15.39 2.79 -7.54
C THR A 32 14.29 3.53 -6.79
N TYR A 33 14.54 4.78 -6.46
CA TYR A 33 13.62 5.62 -5.69
C TYR A 33 13.79 7.09 -6.11
N PRO A 34 13.29 7.49 -7.27
CA PRO A 34 13.39 8.88 -7.73
C PRO A 34 12.64 9.83 -6.80
N ASP A 35 13.25 10.96 -6.51
CA ASP A 35 12.64 12.02 -5.69
C ASP A 35 11.89 12.98 -6.60
N THR A 36 10.62 12.88 -6.64
CA THR A 36 9.85 13.58 -7.64
C THR A 36 8.55 14.13 -7.06
N GLY A 37 8.63 15.04 -6.16
CA GLY A 37 7.58 16.03 -5.90
C GLY A 37 6.11 15.66 -6.12
N GLY A 38 5.63 14.52 -5.61
CA GLY A 38 4.23 14.43 -5.18
C GLY A 38 3.13 14.09 -6.19
N ARG A 39 3.42 13.66 -7.42
CA ARG A 39 2.37 13.14 -8.32
C ARG A 39 2.46 11.63 -8.44
N ALA A 40 1.30 10.94 -8.49
CA ALA A 40 1.25 9.52 -8.78
C ALA A 40 2.03 9.21 -10.07
N PRO A 41 2.99 8.29 -10.04
CA PRO A 41 3.79 7.99 -11.21
C PRO A 41 2.93 7.35 -12.28
N VAL A 42 3.11 7.81 -13.47
CA VAL A 42 2.71 7.04 -14.64
C VAL A 42 3.75 5.96 -14.80
N ALA A 43 3.35 4.70 -14.77
CA ALA A 43 4.25 3.54 -14.73
C ALA A 43 5.16 3.40 -15.96
N HIS A 44 5.42 4.38 -16.74
CA HIS A 44 6.25 4.33 -17.95
C HIS A 44 6.89 5.68 -18.28
N GLY A 45 7.32 6.43 -17.28
CA GLY A 45 7.94 7.73 -17.53
C GLY A 45 7.01 8.73 -18.24
N GLY A 46 5.72 8.69 -17.92
CA GLY A 46 4.72 9.57 -18.54
C GLY A 46 4.11 9.05 -19.84
N LYS A 47 4.53 7.90 -20.35
CA LYS A 47 3.94 7.34 -21.58
C LYS A 47 2.77 6.43 -21.25
N VAL A 48 1.57 6.87 -21.55
CA VAL A 48 0.40 5.99 -21.60
C VAL A 48 0.57 5.09 -22.83
N LEU A 49 0.55 3.78 -22.62
CA LEU A 49 0.61 2.84 -23.73
C LEU A 49 -0.70 2.93 -24.53
N PRO A 50 -0.64 2.88 -25.86
CA PRO A 50 -1.84 2.77 -26.67
C PRO A 50 -2.67 1.55 -26.26
N PRO A 51 -4.00 1.61 -26.31
CA PRO A 51 -4.86 0.46 -26.06
C PRO A 51 -4.43 -0.75 -26.89
N GLY A 52 -4.32 -1.92 -26.24
CA GLY A 52 -3.87 -3.16 -26.87
C GLY A 52 -2.35 -3.33 -27.02
N SER A 53 -1.54 -2.36 -26.56
CA SER A 53 -0.09 -2.52 -26.55
C SER A 53 0.33 -3.54 -25.51
N SER A 54 1.31 -4.36 -25.83
CA SER A 54 1.96 -5.22 -24.81
C SER A 54 2.69 -4.33 -23.78
N PRO A 55 2.52 -4.54 -22.49
CA PRO A 55 3.32 -3.87 -21.47
C PRO A 55 4.83 -4.00 -21.68
N LEU A 56 5.28 -5.09 -22.27
CA LEU A 56 6.69 -5.31 -22.60
C LEU A 56 7.22 -4.42 -23.75
N SER A 57 6.35 -3.73 -24.49
CA SER A 57 6.78 -2.80 -25.55
C SER A 57 7.66 -1.67 -25.05
N VAL A 58 7.54 -1.29 -23.78
CA VAL A 58 8.41 -0.30 -23.12
C VAL A 58 9.83 -0.81 -22.87
N LEU A 59 10.05 -2.12 -22.99
CA LEU A 59 11.33 -2.79 -22.89
C LEU A 59 11.81 -3.31 -24.27
N ALA A 60 11.42 -2.67 -25.36
CA ALA A 60 11.75 -3.13 -26.71
C ALA A 60 13.27 -3.27 -26.93
N GLY A 61 14.07 -2.42 -26.31
CA GLY A 61 15.54 -2.54 -26.33
C GLY A 61 16.09 -3.73 -25.54
N CYS A 62 15.25 -4.36 -24.70
CA CYS A 62 15.62 -5.52 -23.88
C CYS A 62 15.19 -6.86 -24.47
N SER A 63 14.50 -6.91 -25.61
CA SER A 63 13.93 -8.16 -26.11
C SER A 63 14.94 -9.31 -26.16
N GLY A 64 16.13 -9.07 -26.73
CA GLY A 64 17.19 -10.07 -26.79
C GLY A 64 17.78 -10.47 -25.42
N ASP A 65 17.79 -9.56 -24.47
CA ASP A 65 18.24 -9.84 -23.09
C ASP A 65 17.17 -10.64 -22.32
N ILE A 66 15.88 -10.32 -22.52
CA ILE A 66 14.76 -11.08 -21.94
C ILE A 66 14.78 -12.52 -22.42
N ASP A 67 14.93 -12.75 -23.73
CA ASP A 67 14.95 -14.08 -24.29
C ASP A 67 16.11 -14.93 -23.78
N LYS A 68 17.27 -14.32 -23.55
CA LYS A 68 18.49 -15.03 -23.15
C LYS A 68 18.58 -15.23 -21.63
N ILE A 69 18.24 -14.19 -20.85
CA ILE A 69 18.53 -14.11 -19.42
C ILE A 69 17.28 -14.34 -18.58
N CYS A 70 16.11 -13.85 -19.07
CA CYS A 70 14.87 -13.80 -18.32
C CYS A 70 13.78 -14.69 -18.91
N LYS A 71 14.17 -15.75 -19.61
CA LYS A 71 13.25 -16.70 -20.25
C LYS A 71 12.17 -17.18 -19.26
N GLY A 72 10.92 -17.12 -19.68
CA GLY A 72 9.77 -17.52 -18.85
C GLY A 72 9.29 -16.46 -17.85
N ARG A 73 9.90 -15.29 -17.82
CA ARG A 73 9.38 -14.13 -17.10
C ARG A 73 8.42 -13.37 -18.01
N SER A 74 7.13 -13.64 -17.88
CA SER A 74 6.07 -12.91 -18.57
C SER A 74 5.67 -11.69 -17.75
N GLY A 75 5.45 -10.59 -18.43
CA GLY A 75 5.02 -9.37 -17.76
C GLY A 75 6.13 -8.34 -17.53
N LEU A 76 5.73 -7.07 -17.55
CA LEU A 76 6.65 -5.93 -17.50
C LEU A 76 7.52 -5.93 -16.24
N TYR A 77 6.90 -6.06 -15.07
CA TYR A 77 7.61 -5.96 -13.80
C TYR A 77 8.41 -7.22 -13.47
N ALA A 78 7.92 -8.41 -13.87
CA ALA A 78 8.68 -9.66 -13.73
C ALA A 78 9.92 -9.66 -14.62
N ALA A 79 9.79 -9.23 -15.88
CA ALA A 79 10.90 -9.06 -16.79
C ALA A 79 11.91 -8.02 -16.27
N ARG A 80 11.41 -6.85 -15.84
CA ARG A 80 12.25 -5.79 -15.29
C ARG A 80 13.00 -6.22 -14.04
N ALA A 81 12.36 -6.91 -13.11
CA ALA A 81 13.01 -7.41 -11.90
C ALA A 81 14.16 -8.37 -12.27
N CYS A 82 13.89 -9.32 -13.17
CA CYS A 82 14.92 -10.24 -13.67
C CYS A 82 16.08 -9.50 -14.36
N LEU A 83 15.80 -8.50 -15.18
CA LEU A 83 16.83 -7.70 -15.84
C LEU A 83 17.68 -6.94 -14.81
N LEU A 84 17.08 -6.38 -13.79
CA LEU A 84 17.79 -5.70 -12.70
C LEU A 84 18.70 -6.65 -11.92
N GLU A 85 18.24 -7.86 -11.64
CA GLU A 85 19.04 -8.91 -10.98
C GLU A 85 20.27 -9.31 -11.80
N ASN A 86 20.18 -9.20 -13.13
CA ASN A 86 21.22 -9.61 -14.06
C ASN A 86 21.88 -8.44 -14.79
N ARG A 87 21.77 -7.23 -14.30
CA ARG A 87 22.17 -6.00 -15.01
C ARG A 87 23.60 -5.94 -15.52
N ALA A 88 24.54 -6.61 -14.85
CA ALA A 88 25.91 -6.70 -15.31
C ALA A 88 26.06 -7.43 -16.65
N LYS A 89 25.01 -8.13 -17.09
CA LYS A 89 24.97 -8.90 -18.35
C LYS A 89 24.13 -8.22 -19.43
N LEU A 90 23.50 -7.07 -19.12
CA LEU A 90 22.60 -6.39 -20.03
C LEU A 90 23.33 -5.59 -21.11
N SER A 91 22.73 -5.52 -22.28
CA SER A 91 23.15 -4.58 -23.32
C SER A 91 22.90 -3.12 -22.87
N SER A 92 23.69 -2.19 -23.38
CA SER A 92 23.54 -0.76 -23.09
C SER A 92 22.16 -0.22 -23.46
N ARG A 93 21.55 -0.76 -24.52
CA ARG A 93 20.19 -0.41 -24.96
C ARG A 93 19.15 -0.87 -23.94
N CYS A 94 19.29 -2.07 -23.42
CA CYS A 94 18.40 -2.59 -22.39
C CYS A 94 18.52 -1.80 -21.06
N ILE A 95 19.73 -1.44 -20.66
CA ILE A 95 19.95 -0.60 -19.48
C ILE A 95 19.19 0.72 -19.60
N ALA A 96 19.22 1.36 -20.77
CA ALA A 96 18.49 2.61 -21.00
C ALA A 96 16.97 2.44 -20.84
N ASP A 97 16.39 1.38 -21.42
CA ASP A 97 14.95 1.09 -21.30
C ASP A 97 14.56 0.77 -19.85
N VAL A 98 15.35 -0.05 -19.17
CA VAL A 98 15.09 -0.38 -17.76
C VAL A 98 15.16 0.85 -16.87
N LYS A 99 16.07 1.77 -17.13
CA LYS A 99 16.14 3.07 -16.43
C LYS A 99 14.93 3.96 -16.73
N ALA A 100 14.46 3.98 -17.98
CA ALA A 100 13.30 4.76 -18.39
C ALA A 100 11.99 4.31 -17.72
N LEU A 101 11.95 3.08 -17.17
CA LEU A 101 10.81 2.58 -16.38
C LEU A 101 10.84 3.03 -14.91
N GLN A 102 11.77 3.86 -14.53
CA GLN A 102 11.74 4.47 -13.21
C GLN A 102 10.43 5.27 -13.04
N PRO A 103 9.74 5.13 -11.91
CA PRO A 103 8.61 5.99 -11.64
C PRO A 103 9.04 7.45 -11.74
N SER A 104 8.31 8.24 -12.48
CA SER A 104 8.61 9.66 -12.63
C SER A 104 8.40 10.45 -11.34
N SER A 105 7.66 9.88 -10.40
CA SER A 105 7.42 10.45 -9.09
C SER A 105 7.22 9.37 -8.03
N VAL A 106 8.00 9.43 -6.98
CA VAL A 106 7.58 8.90 -5.70
C VAL A 106 6.80 10.03 -5.06
N PRO A 107 5.57 9.84 -4.64
CA PRO A 107 4.93 10.83 -3.82
C PRO A 107 5.89 11.11 -2.65
N ALA A 108 6.47 12.30 -2.61
CA ALA A 108 6.89 12.83 -1.34
C ALA A 108 5.70 12.61 -0.41
N CYS A 109 5.93 12.41 0.86
CA CYS A 109 4.90 12.36 1.87
C CYS A 109 4.02 13.61 1.72
N GLY A 110 3.15 13.69 0.72
CA GLY A 110 2.41 14.85 0.29
C GLY A 110 3.05 16.20 0.64
N HIS A 111 2.61 17.25 0.12
CA HIS A 111 3.00 18.57 0.63
C HIS A 111 2.31 18.90 1.97
N SER A 112 1.95 17.86 2.75
CA SER A 112 1.43 18.07 4.09
C SER A 112 2.55 18.65 4.96
N PRO A 113 2.38 19.83 5.55
CA PRO A 113 3.34 20.38 6.52
C PRO A 113 3.61 19.41 7.68
N VAL A 114 2.67 18.52 7.95
CA VAL A 114 2.77 17.45 8.93
C VAL A 114 3.81 16.42 8.50
N CYS A 115 3.87 16.11 7.22
CA CYS A 115 4.81 15.17 6.67
C CYS A 115 6.21 15.77 6.48
N ASP A 116 6.29 17.01 6.05
CA ASP A 116 7.56 17.72 5.85
C ASP A 116 8.22 18.12 7.17
N ASN A 117 7.42 18.42 8.18
CA ASN A 117 7.87 18.79 9.53
C ASN A 117 8.06 17.59 10.45
N ARG A 118 7.55 16.43 10.11
CA ARG A 118 7.93 15.23 10.79
C ARG A 118 9.25 14.80 10.25
N LEU A 119 10.20 14.90 11.09
CA LEU A 119 11.50 14.30 10.96
C LEU A 119 11.36 12.77 10.93
N GLY A 120 10.47 12.27 10.07
CA GLY A 120 10.47 10.88 9.68
C GLY A 120 11.87 10.53 9.20
N PRO A 121 12.33 9.33 9.42
CA PRO A 121 13.67 8.95 9.05
C PRO A 121 13.89 9.22 7.55
N SER A 122 15.02 9.82 7.21
CA SER A 122 15.45 9.97 5.83
C SER A 122 15.52 8.58 5.17
N ARG A 123 15.51 8.52 3.84
CA ARG A 123 15.66 7.26 3.09
C ARG A 123 16.90 6.48 3.53
N GLU A 124 18.01 7.18 3.79
CA GLU A 124 19.24 6.55 4.29
C GLU A 124 19.07 5.99 5.70
N GLN A 125 18.34 6.69 6.56
CA GLN A 125 18.00 6.20 7.89
C GLN A 125 17.05 5.00 7.83
N LEU A 126 16.05 5.04 6.93
CA LEU A 126 15.14 3.91 6.71
C LEU A 126 15.88 2.64 6.28
N LYS A 127 16.83 2.75 5.37
CA LYS A 127 17.66 1.61 4.97
C LYS A 127 18.41 0.96 6.14
N ARG A 128 18.84 1.75 7.11
CA ARG A 128 19.56 1.27 8.29
C ARG A 128 18.67 0.60 9.33
N VAL A 129 17.37 0.90 9.31
CA VAL A 129 16.39 0.40 10.30
C VAL A 129 15.41 -0.62 9.73
N LEU A 130 15.60 -1.05 8.48
CA LEU A 130 14.79 -2.12 7.91
C LEU A 130 14.92 -3.39 8.76
N TRP A 131 13.80 -4.03 9.03
CA TRP A 131 13.79 -5.34 9.64
C TRP A 131 14.32 -6.37 8.66
N LYS A 132 15.17 -7.26 9.16
CA LYS A 132 15.64 -8.38 8.35
C LYS A 132 14.43 -9.21 7.91
N GLN A 133 14.35 -9.54 6.62
CA GLN A 133 13.35 -10.48 6.13
C GLN A 133 13.56 -11.84 6.78
N THR A 134 12.59 -12.33 7.54
CA THR A 134 12.71 -13.52 8.37
C THR A 134 11.68 -14.60 8.06
N MET A 135 10.71 -14.28 7.19
CA MET A 135 9.53 -15.13 6.99
C MET A 135 9.62 -16.06 5.79
N GLY A 136 10.73 -16.04 5.05
CA GLY A 136 10.99 -16.98 3.96
C GLY A 136 10.13 -16.82 2.71
N TYR A 137 9.33 -15.77 2.60
CA TYR A 137 8.52 -15.50 1.41
C TYR A 137 9.41 -15.27 0.18
N ARG A 138 8.98 -15.82 -0.96
CA ARG A 138 9.60 -15.61 -2.27
C ARG A 138 8.74 -14.70 -3.10
N PHE A 139 9.36 -13.68 -3.72
CA PHE A 139 8.63 -12.68 -4.52
C PHE A 139 8.35 -13.17 -5.92
N ASP A 140 7.15 -12.84 -6.41
CA ASP A 140 6.67 -13.17 -7.73
C ASP A 140 5.78 -12.04 -8.26
N TYR A 141 5.70 -11.93 -9.59
CA TYR A 141 4.89 -10.95 -10.30
C TYR A 141 4.02 -11.70 -11.30
N PRO A 142 2.86 -12.21 -10.85
CA PRO A 142 2.13 -13.23 -11.58
C PRO A 142 1.45 -12.72 -12.85
N PHE A 143 1.16 -11.43 -12.92
CA PHE A 143 0.49 -10.81 -14.08
C PHE A 143 0.85 -9.33 -14.20
N ASP A 144 0.66 -8.79 -15.39
CA ASP A 144 0.63 -7.35 -15.63
C ASP A 144 -0.78 -6.82 -15.47
N LEU A 145 -0.90 -5.59 -14.98
CA LEU A 145 -2.18 -4.93 -14.95
C LEU A 145 -2.61 -4.53 -16.36
N PRO A 146 -3.90 -4.71 -16.71
CA PRO A 146 -4.38 -4.50 -18.07
C PRO A 146 -4.21 -3.08 -18.58
N MET A 147 -4.25 -2.10 -17.68
CA MET A 147 -4.07 -0.70 -18.04
C MET A 147 -2.68 -0.25 -17.60
N GLY A 148 -1.87 0.15 -18.58
CA GLY A 148 -0.56 0.73 -18.28
C GLY A 148 -0.70 2.03 -17.50
N GLY A 149 0.25 2.28 -16.61
CA GLY A 149 0.51 3.61 -16.10
C GLY A 149 -0.10 3.99 -14.77
N GLY A 150 -1.01 3.27 -14.19
CA GLY A 150 -1.62 3.63 -12.91
C GLY A 150 -1.17 2.77 -11.73
N GLY A 151 -1.15 3.32 -10.52
CA GLY A 151 -0.81 2.59 -9.30
C GLY A 151 -1.84 1.52 -8.96
N ALA A 152 -1.40 0.34 -8.51
CA ALA A 152 -2.26 -0.68 -7.92
C ALA A 152 -2.54 -0.30 -6.47
N THR A 153 -3.69 0.32 -6.21
CA THR A 153 -4.00 0.83 -4.87
C THR A 153 -4.35 -0.27 -3.88
N GLY A 154 -4.85 -1.40 -4.37
CA GLY A 154 -5.18 -2.50 -3.48
C GLY A 154 -5.48 -3.79 -4.22
N VAL A 155 -5.42 -4.86 -3.45
CA VAL A 155 -5.73 -6.22 -3.88
C VAL A 155 -6.62 -6.89 -2.84
N ALA A 156 -7.58 -7.67 -3.29
CA ALA A 156 -8.42 -8.51 -2.44
C ALA A 156 -8.64 -9.88 -3.10
N ILE A 157 -8.89 -10.90 -2.31
CA ILE A 157 -9.06 -12.28 -2.81
C ILE A 157 -10.40 -12.81 -2.33
N ASP A 158 -11.19 -13.35 -3.25
CA ASP A 158 -12.48 -13.97 -2.92
C ASP A 158 -12.31 -15.45 -2.51
N SER A 159 -13.38 -16.07 -2.00
CA SER A 159 -13.35 -17.46 -1.53
C SER A 159 -13.00 -18.48 -2.62
N ARG A 160 -13.18 -18.11 -3.88
CA ARG A 160 -12.83 -18.93 -5.05
C ARG A 160 -11.37 -18.80 -5.45
N GLY A 161 -10.65 -17.85 -4.82
CA GLY A 161 -9.26 -17.51 -5.12
C GLY A 161 -9.12 -16.56 -6.30
N ASN A 162 -10.18 -15.86 -6.71
CA ASN A 162 -10.05 -14.80 -7.68
C ASN A 162 -9.40 -13.57 -7.03
N ILE A 163 -8.50 -12.94 -7.76
CA ILE A 163 -7.70 -11.82 -7.32
C ILE A 163 -8.30 -10.55 -7.90
N TRP A 164 -8.92 -9.75 -7.05
CA TRP A 164 -9.47 -8.45 -7.40
C TRP A 164 -8.44 -7.35 -7.20
N VAL A 165 -8.28 -6.50 -8.20
CA VAL A 165 -7.29 -5.41 -8.18
C VAL A 165 -7.96 -4.10 -8.50
N LEU A 166 -7.76 -3.12 -7.64
CA LEU A 166 -8.12 -1.73 -7.87
C LEU A 166 -6.89 -0.97 -8.36
N GLN A 167 -6.98 -0.39 -9.54
CA GLN A 167 -5.89 0.35 -10.18
C GLN A 167 -6.31 1.79 -10.47
N ARG A 168 -5.47 2.74 -10.17
CA ARG A 168 -5.63 4.13 -10.63
C ARG A 168 -5.20 4.22 -12.08
N THR A 169 -6.15 4.43 -12.98
CA THR A 169 -5.93 4.52 -14.42
C THR A 169 -6.17 5.94 -14.92
N ALA A 170 -5.85 6.20 -16.18
CA ALA A 170 -6.22 7.45 -16.82
C ALA A 170 -7.76 7.59 -16.89
N PRO A 171 -8.30 8.80 -16.90
CA PRO A 171 -9.74 9.03 -17.05
C PRO A 171 -10.33 8.28 -18.25
N GLY A 172 -11.50 7.69 -18.07
CA GLY A 172 -12.19 6.90 -19.10
C GLY A 172 -11.64 5.49 -19.30
N GLN A 173 -10.71 5.05 -18.46
CA GLN A 173 -10.20 3.69 -18.47
C GLN A 173 -10.71 2.91 -17.25
N PRO A 174 -11.06 1.62 -17.41
CA PRO A 174 -11.50 0.80 -16.30
C PRO A 174 -10.47 0.77 -15.16
N GLN A 175 -10.97 0.71 -13.91
CA GLN A 175 -10.12 0.75 -12.72
C GLN A 175 -10.20 -0.50 -11.86
N LEU A 176 -11.19 -1.39 -12.09
CA LEU A 176 -11.39 -2.60 -11.29
C LEU A 176 -11.31 -3.84 -12.19
N PHE A 177 -10.44 -4.76 -11.81
CA PHE A 177 -10.13 -5.98 -12.54
C PHE A 177 -10.20 -7.20 -11.64
N ALA A 178 -10.53 -8.37 -12.21
CA ALA A 178 -10.39 -9.65 -11.52
C ALA A 178 -9.62 -10.63 -12.39
N PHE A 179 -8.74 -11.39 -11.73
CA PHE A 179 -7.97 -12.49 -12.29
C PHE A 179 -8.37 -13.79 -11.60
N ASP A 180 -8.29 -14.89 -12.30
CA ASP A 180 -8.47 -16.21 -11.68
C ASP A 180 -7.21 -16.62 -10.88
N ARG A 181 -7.28 -17.75 -10.18
CA ARG A 181 -6.15 -18.31 -9.43
C ARG A 181 -4.92 -18.68 -10.29
N ASN A 182 -5.10 -18.77 -11.60
CA ASN A 182 -4.04 -19.05 -12.58
C ASN A 182 -3.55 -17.76 -13.24
N PHE A 183 -4.00 -16.60 -12.73
CA PHE A 183 -3.61 -15.26 -13.16
C PHE A 183 -4.11 -14.84 -14.54
N HIS A 184 -5.16 -15.48 -15.06
CA HIS A 184 -5.83 -15.03 -16.26
C HIS A 184 -6.84 -13.94 -15.90
N LEU A 185 -6.87 -12.87 -16.68
CA LEU A 185 -7.88 -11.82 -16.56
C LEU A 185 -9.26 -12.40 -16.90
N ILE A 186 -10.16 -12.45 -15.91
CA ILE A 186 -11.52 -12.98 -16.06
C ILE A 186 -12.58 -11.88 -16.08
N ARG A 187 -12.22 -10.67 -15.61
CA ARG A 187 -13.19 -9.57 -15.55
C ARG A 187 -12.52 -8.22 -15.58
N THR A 188 -13.11 -7.32 -16.34
CA THR A 188 -12.93 -5.87 -16.25
C THR A 188 -14.28 -5.28 -15.91
N VAL A 189 -14.38 -4.55 -14.81
CA VAL A 189 -15.60 -3.85 -14.42
C VAL A 189 -15.56 -2.45 -15.06
N PRO A 190 -16.47 -2.16 -16.00
CA PRO A 190 -16.44 -0.89 -16.72
C PRO A 190 -16.99 0.27 -15.89
N ASP A 191 -16.58 1.47 -16.21
CA ASP A 191 -17.09 2.69 -15.59
C ASP A 191 -18.61 2.86 -15.73
N SER A 192 -19.25 2.26 -16.75
CA SER A 192 -20.70 2.26 -16.88
C SER A 192 -21.42 1.54 -15.70
N VAL A 193 -20.70 0.71 -14.94
CA VAL A 193 -21.23 0.01 -13.75
C VAL A 193 -20.92 0.77 -12.47
N ILE A 194 -19.66 1.17 -12.29
CA ILE A 194 -19.20 1.76 -11.03
C ILE A 194 -19.04 3.28 -11.08
N GLY A 195 -19.17 3.89 -12.25
CA GLY A 195 -18.79 5.26 -12.52
C GLY A 195 -17.27 5.46 -12.51
N GLN A 196 -16.81 6.57 -13.08
CA GLN A 196 -15.40 6.94 -12.97
C GLN A 196 -15.06 7.19 -11.50
N LEU A 197 -14.06 6.48 -10.98
CA LEU A 197 -13.53 6.76 -9.64
C LEU A 197 -12.56 7.93 -9.72
N GLU A 198 -12.73 8.92 -8.86
CA GLU A 198 -11.85 10.08 -8.80
C GLU A 198 -10.53 9.78 -8.13
N LYS A 199 -10.57 8.98 -7.05
CA LYS A 199 -9.39 8.48 -6.33
C LYS A 199 -9.71 7.13 -5.71
N GLY A 200 -9.76 6.08 -6.54
CA GLY A 200 -9.89 4.71 -6.06
C GLY A 200 -8.82 4.41 -5.01
N HIS A 201 -9.22 3.88 -3.83
CA HIS A 201 -8.32 3.76 -2.70
C HIS A 201 -8.28 2.35 -2.12
N GLY A 202 -9.19 1.96 -1.24
CA GLY A 202 -9.24 0.63 -0.63
C GLY A 202 -10.08 -0.37 -1.42
N ILE A 203 -9.74 -1.64 -1.29
CA ILE A 203 -10.52 -2.75 -1.80
C ILE A 203 -10.56 -3.87 -0.76
N LYS A 204 -11.73 -4.45 -0.53
CA LYS A 204 -11.94 -5.62 0.35
C LYS A 204 -12.96 -6.56 -0.26
N VAL A 205 -12.94 -7.80 0.21
CA VAL A 205 -13.99 -8.80 -0.07
C VAL A 205 -14.63 -9.18 1.25
N ASP A 206 -15.97 -9.17 1.31
CA ASP A 206 -16.73 -9.60 2.49
C ASP A 206 -16.95 -11.12 2.50
N ALA A 207 -17.50 -11.65 3.59
CA ALA A 207 -17.76 -13.07 3.76
C ALA A 207 -18.76 -13.68 2.76
N GLN A 208 -19.45 -12.86 1.98
CA GLN A 208 -20.35 -13.26 0.90
C GLN A 208 -19.71 -13.07 -0.48
N ASP A 209 -18.40 -12.88 -0.54
CA ASP A 209 -17.62 -12.58 -1.75
C ASP A 209 -17.99 -11.26 -2.44
N ASN A 210 -18.74 -10.37 -1.77
CA ASN A 210 -18.96 -9.05 -2.35
C ASN A 210 -17.69 -8.22 -2.30
N VAL A 211 -17.44 -7.50 -3.38
CA VAL A 211 -16.26 -6.64 -3.52
C VAL A 211 -16.63 -5.23 -3.09
N TRP A 212 -15.85 -4.69 -2.16
CA TRP A 212 -16.03 -3.34 -1.65
C TRP A 212 -14.86 -2.47 -2.10
N ILE A 213 -15.16 -1.32 -2.67
CA ILE A 213 -14.15 -0.35 -3.09
C ILE A 213 -14.48 1.02 -2.52
N SER A 214 -13.48 1.75 -2.09
CA SER A 214 -13.60 3.14 -1.66
C SER A 214 -13.08 4.08 -2.73
N ASP A 215 -13.79 5.19 -2.93
CA ASP A 215 -13.37 6.31 -3.76
C ASP A 215 -13.22 7.54 -2.86
N ALA A 216 -11.99 7.85 -2.50
CA ALA A 216 -11.69 8.89 -1.53
C ALA A 216 -12.23 10.25 -1.99
N ASN A 217 -11.98 10.65 -3.22
CA ASN A 217 -12.40 11.93 -3.74
C ASN A 217 -13.86 11.94 -4.17
N GLY A 218 -14.35 10.83 -4.68
CA GLY A 218 -15.77 10.66 -4.98
C GLY A 218 -16.66 10.65 -3.74
N GLY A 219 -16.10 10.50 -2.53
CA GLY A 219 -16.86 10.49 -1.27
C GLY A 219 -17.80 9.30 -1.13
N ILE A 220 -17.46 8.16 -1.71
CA ILE A 220 -18.32 6.97 -1.75
C ILE A 220 -17.57 5.68 -1.44
N VAL A 221 -18.32 4.71 -0.95
CA VAL A 221 -17.92 3.29 -0.91
C VAL A 221 -18.94 2.51 -1.74
N LEU A 222 -18.46 1.67 -2.63
CA LEU A 222 -19.28 0.82 -3.50
C LEU A 222 -19.19 -0.63 -3.02
N LYS A 223 -20.34 -1.30 -2.98
CA LYS A 223 -20.47 -2.75 -2.78
C LYS A 223 -20.90 -3.39 -4.09
N LEU A 224 -20.14 -4.36 -4.58
CA LEU A 224 -20.41 -5.08 -5.82
C LEU A 224 -20.61 -6.56 -5.50
N SER A 225 -21.41 -7.24 -6.33
CA SER A 225 -21.50 -8.70 -6.28
C SER A 225 -20.19 -9.36 -6.73
N PRO A 226 -20.02 -10.66 -6.49
CA PRO A 226 -18.90 -11.44 -7.02
C PRO A 226 -18.79 -11.41 -8.56
N GLU A 227 -19.87 -11.08 -9.25
CA GLU A 227 -19.90 -10.90 -10.71
C GLU A 227 -19.59 -9.46 -11.14
N GLY A 228 -19.26 -8.57 -10.20
CA GLY A 228 -18.93 -7.17 -10.48
C GLY A 228 -20.13 -6.27 -10.75
N LYS A 229 -21.35 -6.66 -10.35
CA LYS A 229 -22.55 -5.83 -10.46
C LYS A 229 -22.65 -4.92 -9.24
N LEU A 230 -22.95 -3.64 -9.44
CA LEU A 230 -23.18 -2.71 -8.33
C LEU A 230 -24.43 -3.11 -7.54
N LEU A 231 -24.24 -3.36 -6.25
CA LEU A 231 -25.33 -3.71 -5.31
C LEU A 231 -25.74 -2.51 -4.47
N GLN A 232 -24.77 -1.73 -3.99
CA GLN A 232 -25.05 -0.63 -3.08
C GLN A 232 -23.96 0.45 -3.18
N THR A 233 -24.36 1.69 -2.95
CA THR A 233 -23.47 2.84 -2.77
C THR A 233 -23.69 3.43 -1.40
N PHE A 234 -22.61 3.62 -0.65
CA PHE A 234 -22.57 4.36 0.60
C PHE A 234 -21.98 5.74 0.31
N GLY A 235 -22.58 6.79 0.85
CA GLY A 235 -22.25 8.16 0.50
C GLY A 235 -23.00 8.64 -0.75
N ALA A 236 -22.59 9.80 -1.26
CA ALA A 236 -23.14 10.38 -2.48
C ALA A 236 -22.00 10.94 -3.32
N ARG A 237 -21.86 10.45 -4.55
CA ARG A 237 -20.76 10.81 -5.45
C ARG A 237 -20.62 12.33 -5.61
N GLY A 238 -19.40 12.82 -5.44
CA GLY A 238 -19.05 14.22 -5.52
C GLY A 238 -19.55 15.08 -4.36
N LYS A 239 -20.10 14.43 -3.31
CA LYS A 239 -20.55 15.13 -2.09
C LYS A 239 -19.80 14.59 -0.89
N ARG A 240 -19.36 15.50 -0.05
CA ARG A 240 -18.66 15.18 1.19
C ARG A 240 -19.43 15.72 2.39
N GLY A 241 -19.32 15.06 3.51
CA GLY A 241 -19.97 15.50 4.73
C GLY A 241 -20.14 14.38 5.75
N ASP A 242 -20.92 14.68 6.77
CA ASP A 242 -21.16 13.78 7.88
C ASP A 242 -22.29 12.78 7.61
N TRP A 243 -22.19 11.65 8.29
CA TRP A 243 -23.25 10.65 8.38
C TRP A 243 -24.13 10.98 9.58
N ASP A 244 -24.99 11.97 9.43
CA ASP A 244 -25.82 12.52 10.50
C ASP A 244 -27.18 12.99 9.99
N GLY A 245 -28.14 13.22 10.91
CA GLY A 245 -29.39 13.96 10.68
C GLY A 245 -30.13 13.63 9.40
N GLY A 246 -30.00 12.42 8.89
CA GLY A 246 -30.58 11.98 7.62
C GLY A 246 -29.68 12.16 6.42
N ARG A 247 -28.57 12.88 6.55
CA ARG A 247 -27.51 12.91 5.54
C ARG A 247 -26.66 11.65 5.70
N ARG A 248 -26.39 10.97 4.61
CA ARG A 248 -25.55 9.77 4.56
C ARG A 248 -24.33 10.04 3.68
N LEU A 249 -23.52 11.01 4.10
CA LEU A 249 -22.34 11.44 3.37
C LEU A 249 -21.09 10.88 4.01
N LEU A 250 -20.06 10.72 3.19
CA LEU A 250 -18.72 10.35 3.62
C LEU A 250 -17.77 11.51 3.33
N TRP A 251 -16.80 11.66 4.17
CA TRP A 251 -15.61 12.43 3.84
C TRP A 251 -14.72 11.58 2.93
N GLN A 252 -13.54 11.64 2.85
CA GLN A 252 -12.68 10.82 1.98
C GLN A 252 -12.56 9.38 2.52
N PRO A 253 -13.44 8.43 2.11
CA PRO A 253 -13.36 7.05 2.56
C PRO A 253 -12.14 6.35 1.96
N LEU A 254 -11.36 5.69 2.81
CA LEU A 254 -10.08 5.11 2.45
C LEU A 254 -10.08 3.58 2.50
N ASP A 255 -10.63 3.01 3.54
CA ASP A 255 -10.65 1.57 3.76
C ASP A 255 -11.94 1.12 4.44
N VAL A 256 -12.24 -0.17 4.32
CA VAL A 256 -13.40 -0.81 4.94
C VAL A 256 -12.94 -2.06 5.67
N ALA A 257 -13.51 -2.32 6.85
CA ALA A 257 -13.30 -3.57 7.58
C ALA A 257 -14.63 -4.16 8.03
N PHE A 258 -14.66 -5.47 8.18
CA PHE A 258 -15.83 -6.23 8.60
C PHE A 258 -15.53 -6.93 9.92
N ALA A 259 -16.44 -6.80 10.87
CA ALA A 259 -16.42 -7.58 12.09
C ALA A 259 -16.99 -8.98 11.87
N PRO A 260 -16.68 -9.97 12.73
CA PRO A 260 -17.25 -11.31 12.63
C PRO A 260 -18.77 -11.36 12.66
N ASN A 261 -19.43 -10.39 13.29
CA ASN A 261 -20.90 -10.25 13.32
C ASN A 261 -21.47 -9.61 12.05
N GLY A 262 -20.61 -9.19 11.12
CA GLY A 262 -20.96 -8.52 9.88
C GLY A 262 -21.01 -6.99 9.95
N ASP A 263 -20.75 -6.39 11.10
CA ASP A 263 -20.67 -4.93 11.21
C ASP A 263 -19.56 -4.37 10.32
N ILE A 264 -19.79 -3.16 9.82
CA ILE A 264 -18.97 -2.49 8.82
C ILE A 264 -18.33 -1.27 9.45
N TYR A 265 -17.02 -1.16 9.31
CA TYR A 265 -16.25 0.01 9.71
C TYR A 265 -15.65 0.68 8.49
N ILE A 266 -15.90 1.98 8.30
CA ILE A 266 -15.37 2.77 7.19
C ILE A 266 -14.40 3.81 7.73
N ALA A 267 -13.13 3.67 7.37
CA ALA A 267 -12.08 4.62 7.70
C ALA A 267 -12.06 5.76 6.68
N GLN A 268 -11.86 6.98 7.17
CA GLN A 268 -11.97 8.20 6.38
C GLN A 268 -10.90 9.22 6.78
N GLY A 269 -10.59 10.16 5.88
CA GLY A 269 -9.80 11.33 6.24
C GLY A 269 -8.45 11.46 5.55
N HIS A 270 -8.44 11.49 4.23
CA HIS A 270 -7.23 11.75 3.43
C HIS A 270 -6.92 13.26 3.26
N ALA A 271 -7.60 14.09 4.02
CA ALA A 271 -7.81 15.51 3.78
C ALA A 271 -6.56 16.40 3.84
N ASN A 272 -5.39 15.93 4.17
CA ASN A 272 -4.24 16.81 4.44
C ASN A 272 -3.01 16.49 3.60
N GLU A 273 -3.15 15.81 2.48
CA GLU A 273 -1.98 15.45 1.66
C GLU A 273 -1.42 16.61 0.83
N SER A 274 -2.19 17.65 0.57
CA SER A 274 -1.70 18.80 -0.19
C SER A 274 -2.41 20.10 0.23
N PRO A 275 -1.68 21.17 0.53
CA PRO A 275 -2.27 22.50 0.72
C PRO A 275 -2.90 23.05 -0.57
N ASN A 276 -2.63 22.45 -1.72
CA ASN A 276 -3.21 22.76 -3.01
C ASN A 276 -4.29 21.75 -3.43
N ASP A 277 -4.55 20.74 -2.59
CA ASP A 277 -5.66 19.85 -2.80
C ASP A 277 -6.94 20.65 -2.50
N ALA A 278 -7.69 20.99 -3.55
CA ALA A 278 -9.03 21.58 -3.40
C ALA A 278 -9.97 20.70 -2.58
N GLU A 279 -9.48 19.58 -2.11
CA GLU A 279 -10.10 18.51 -1.35
C GLU A 279 -9.75 18.55 0.14
N ALA A 280 -8.80 19.37 0.55
CA ALA A 280 -8.63 19.66 1.96
C ALA A 280 -9.98 20.14 2.48
N ALA A 281 -10.52 19.44 3.48
CA ALA A 281 -11.70 19.96 4.18
C ALA A 281 -11.37 21.42 4.54
N PRO A 282 -12.25 22.38 4.23
CA PRO A 282 -11.98 23.80 4.48
C PRO A 282 -11.64 24.10 5.92
N ASP A 283 -11.96 23.18 6.78
CA ASP A 283 -11.65 23.18 8.20
C ASP A 283 -11.14 21.78 8.59
N ASN A 284 -9.83 21.64 8.67
CA ASN A 284 -9.17 20.43 9.16
C ASN A 284 -9.53 20.09 10.62
N SER A 285 -10.31 20.90 11.27
CA SER A 285 -10.64 20.77 12.68
C SER A 285 -11.77 19.78 12.95
N VAL A 286 -12.65 19.53 12.00
CA VAL A 286 -13.86 18.74 12.24
C VAL A 286 -14.17 17.81 11.10
N GLY A 287 -14.13 16.52 11.33
CA GLY A 287 -14.86 15.54 10.54
C GLY A 287 -14.12 14.80 9.44
N ALA A 288 -12.91 15.20 9.03
CA ALA A 288 -12.21 14.50 7.96
C ALA A 288 -11.76 13.11 8.41
N ALA A 289 -10.97 13.03 9.48
CA ALA A 289 -10.50 11.76 10.04
C ALA A 289 -11.55 11.16 10.98
N ARG A 290 -12.18 10.07 10.57
CA ARG A 290 -13.16 9.37 11.40
C ARG A 290 -13.30 7.91 11.05
N ILE A 291 -13.89 7.15 11.96
CA ILE A 291 -14.44 5.82 11.72
C ILE A 291 -15.95 5.90 11.77
N LEU A 292 -16.61 5.43 10.74
CA LEU A 292 -18.05 5.20 10.71
C LEU A 292 -18.33 3.73 11.00
N HIS A 293 -19.23 3.45 11.93
CA HIS A 293 -19.66 2.11 12.31
C HIS A 293 -21.12 1.89 11.88
N LEU A 294 -21.33 0.90 11.03
CA LEU A 294 -22.63 0.49 10.54
C LEU A 294 -22.87 -0.98 10.87
N ASP A 295 -24.11 -1.39 11.01
CA ASP A 295 -24.45 -2.81 11.04
C ASP A 295 -24.31 -3.45 9.65
N LYS A 296 -24.44 -4.76 9.56
CA LYS A 296 -24.36 -5.55 8.31
C LYS A 296 -25.35 -5.10 7.21
N ASN A 297 -26.40 -4.37 7.56
CA ASN A 297 -27.42 -3.85 6.65
C ASN A 297 -27.18 -2.38 6.28
N GLY A 298 -26.11 -1.77 6.80
CA GLY A 298 -25.79 -0.35 6.59
C GLY A 298 -26.54 0.62 7.49
N LYS A 299 -27.15 0.14 8.58
CA LYS A 299 -27.77 0.99 9.61
C LYS A 299 -26.66 1.59 10.47
N PHE A 300 -26.76 2.88 10.74
CA PHE A 300 -25.85 3.61 11.62
C PHE A 300 -25.87 3.08 13.05
N LEU A 301 -24.69 2.74 13.56
CA LEU A 301 -24.46 2.32 14.95
C LEU A 301 -23.66 3.36 15.72
N GLY A 302 -22.73 4.05 15.08
CA GLY A 302 -21.90 5.05 15.71
C GLY A 302 -20.86 5.62 14.78
N GLN A 303 -20.17 6.66 15.25
CA GLN A 303 -18.98 7.18 14.60
C GLN A 303 -18.10 7.84 15.65
N TRP A 304 -16.79 7.83 15.42
CA TRP A 304 -15.86 8.59 16.25
C TRP A 304 -14.81 9.29 15.42
N TYR A 305 -14.48 10.50 15.86
CA TYR A 305 -13.63 11.41 15.12
C TYR A 305 -12.21 11.38 15.67
N GLY A 306 -11.26 11.41 14.77
CA GLY A 306 -9.85 11.52 15.12
C GLY A 306 -9.45 12.90 15.58
N ASN A 307 -9.62 13.84 14.73
CA ASN A 307 -9.48 15.29 14.87
C ASN A 307 -8.28 15.84 15.61
N GLN A 308 -7.23 15.11 15.92
CA GLN A 308 -6.04 15.72 16.52
C GLN A 308 -5.00 14.70 16.97
N ILE A 309 -3.84 15.19 17.40
CA ILE A 309 -2.77 14.41 18.01
C ILE A 309 -3.07 14.23 19.50
N GLY A 310 -2.86 13.03 20.01
CA GLY A 310 -2.99 12.69 21.43
C GLY A 310 -3.59 11.31 21.66
N PRO A 311 -3.71 10.89 22.92
CA PRO A 311 -4.36 9.63 23.25
C PRO A 311 -5.78 9.57 22.72
N GLY A 312 -6.12 8.49 22.01
CA GLY A 312 -7.44 8.33 21.41
C GLY A 312 -7.78 9.30 20.30
N LYS A 313 -6.79 9.94 19.70
CA LYS A 313 -6.93 10.81 18.52
C LYS A 313 -6.18 10.21 17.36
N PHE A 314 -6.59 10.53 16.14
CA PHE A 314 -5.89 10.17 14.90
C PHE A 314 -6.13 11.26 13.86
N SER A 315 -5.14 11.50 13.02
CA SER A 315 -5.20 12.56 12.00
C SER A 315 -5.62 12.02 10.64
N MET A 316 -5.35 10.74 10.37
CA MET A 316 -5.70 10.09 9.11
C MET A 316 -5.96 8.60 9.32
N ALA A 317 -7.21 8.19 9.34
CA ALA A 317 -7.58 6.77 9.38
C ALA A 317 -7.39 6.17 7.98
N HIS A 318 -6.15 5.81 7.64
CA HIS A 318 -5.80 5.35 6.29
C HIS A 318 -6.11 3.87 6.08
N GLY A 319 -5.86 3.04 7.07
CA GLY A 319 -6.23 1.63 7.08
C GLY A 319 -7.07 1.29 8.29
N VAL A 320 -7.97 0.32 8.17
CA VAL A 320 -8.77 -0.19 9.28
C VAL A 320 -8.89 -1.70 9.22
N ALA A 321 -8.80 -2.35 10.39
CA ALA A 321 -9.05 -3.77 10.55
C ALA A 321 -9.77 -4.06 11.86
N VAL A 322 -10.53 -5.14 11.90
CA VAL A 322 -11.17 -5.64 13.12
C VAL A 322 -10.45 -6.90 13.57
N ASP A 323 -9.98 -6.92 14.81
CA ASP A 323 -9.33 -8.11 15.39
C ASP A 323 -10.39 -9.24 15.49
N PRO A 324 -10.20 -10.36 14.78
CA PRO A 324 -11.17 -11.46 14.78
C PRO A 324 -11.31 -12.14 16.15
N ARG A 325 -10.36 -11.92 17.07
CA ARG A 325 -10.37 -12.56 18.39
C ARG A 325 -11.22 -11.83 19.42
N ASN A 326 -11.31 -10.50 19.32
CA ASN A 326 -11.97 -9.71 20.36
C ASN A 326 -12.82 -8.55 19.84
N GLY A 327 -12.86 -8.32 18.53
CA GLY A 327 -13.63 -7.27 17.90
C GLY A 327 -13.02 -5.86 18.01
N ASP A 328 -11.78 -5.73 18.50
CA ASP A 328 -11.10 -4.43 18.57
C ASP A 328 -10.84 -3.87 17.18
N VAL A 329 -11.07 -2.57 17.03
CA VAL A 329 -10.88 -1.82 15.80
C VAL A 329 -9.49 -1.19 15.79
N TRP A 330 -8.68 -1.64 14.86
CA TRP A 330 -7.30 -1.18 14.66
C TRP A 330 -7.23 -0.20 13.51
N ILE A 331 -6.68 0.97 13.75
CA ILE A 331 -6.61 2.08 12.82
C ILE A 331 -5.15 2.38 12.51
N GLY A 332 -4.79 2.39 11.24
CA GLY A 332 -3.53 2.93 10.77
C GLY A 332 -3.62 4.46 10.67
N ASP A 333 -3.09 5.17 11.65
CA ASP A 333 -2.96 6.62 11.63
C ASP A 333 -1.69 6.99 10.86
N ARG A 334 -1.85 7.09 9.55
CA ARG A 334 -0.77 7.04 8.58
C ARG A 334 0.30 8.09 8.83
N GLU A 335 -0.10 9.35 8.87
CA GLU A 335 0.82 10.49 8.98
C GLU A 335 1.41 10.65 10.39
N GLU A 336 0.77 10.01 11.38
CA GLU A 336 1.26 10.00 12.76
C GLU A 336 2.17 8.82 13.08
N TYR A 337 2.43 7.94 12.09
CA TYR A 337 3.29 6.77 12.22
C TYR A 337 2.92 5.90 13.41
N ARG A 338 1.63 5.57 13.54
CA ARG A 338 1.13 4.80 14.66
C ARG A 338 -0.11 3.98 14.32
N LEU A 339 -0.36 2.99 15.16
CA LEU A 339 -1.64 2.31 15.24
C LEU A 339 -2.43 2.88 16.42
N VAL A 340 -3.72 3.06 16.23
CA VAL A 340 -4.64 3.46 17.30
C VAL A 340 -5.71 2.39 17.43
N VAL A 341 -5.95 1.92 18.65
CA VAL A 341 -6.85 0.79 18.90
C VAL A 341 -8.03 1.24 19.75
N TYR A 342 -9.21 0.87 19.28
CA TYR A 342 -10.48 1.08 19.98
C TYR A 342 -11.19 -0.25 20.19
N SER A 343 -12.09 -0.31 21.17
CA SER A 343 -13.09 -1.36 21.21
C SER A 343 -14.15 -1.18 20.11
N SER A 344 -14.95 -2.20 19.87
CA SER A 344 -16.03 -2.18 18.86
C SER A 344 -17.06 -1.06 19.08
N ASP A 345 -17.24 -0.60 20.31
CA ASP A 345 -18.12 0.51 20.69
C ASP A 345 -17.45 1.89 20.69
N GLY A 346 -16.22 1.97 20.16
CA GLY A 346 -15.50 3.25 19.98
C GLY A 346 -14.79 3.77 21.23
N LYS A 347 -14.52 2.94 22.25
CA LYS A 347 -13.69 3.34 23.38
C LYS A 347 -12.22 3.15 23.09
N PHE A 348 -11.44 4.20 23.28
CA PHE A 348 -9.99 4.14 23.10
C PHE A 348 -9.33 3.12 24.04
N LYS A 349 -8.41 2.34 23.53
CA LYS A 349 -7.66 1.33 24.28
C LYS A 349 -6.17 1.64 24.36
N LYS A 350 -5.52 1.84 23.22
CA LYS A 350 -4.07 2.10 23.19
C LYS A 350 -3.61 2.71 21.87
N THR A 351 -2.39 3.22 21.90
CA THR A 351 -1.63 3.66 20.71
C THR A 351 -0.30 2.93 20.67
N ILE A 352 0.12 2.53 19.48
CA ILE A 352 1.40 1.87 19.22
C ILE A 352 2.15 2.69 18.20
N SER A 353 3.32 3.21 18.58
CA SER A 353 4.19 3.97 17.67
C SER A 353 4.87 3.04 16.67
N MET A 354 4.90 3.47 15.44
CA MET A 354 5.54 2.76 14.33
C MET A 354 6.63 3.64 13.72
N ARG A 355 7.50 3.07 12.89
CA ARG A 355 8.63 3.81 12.34
C ARG A 355 8.32 4.61 11.07
N ASN A 356 7.22 4.29 10.39
CA ASN A 356 6.87 4.92 9.11
C ASN A 356 5.36 4.93 8.91
N LEU A 357 4.92 5.38 7.74
CA LEU A 357 3.52 5.51 7.34
C LEU A 357 2.76 4.19 7.52
N MET A 358 1.62 4.24 8.18
CA MET A 358 0.74 3.07 8.32
C MET A 358 -0.27 3.04 7.16
N CYS A 359 0.15 2.52 6.01
CA CYS A 359 -0.69 2.51 4.82
C CYS A 359 -1.80 1.47 4.88
N ALA A 360 -1.57 0.32 5.50
CA ALA A 360 -2.61 -0.68 5.71
C ALA A 360 -2.44 -1.41 7.03
N VAL A 361 -3.56 -1.85 7.58
CA VAL A 361 -3.66 -2.75 8.73
C VAL A 361 -4.54 -3.92 8.30
N ALA A 362 -4.15 -5.13 8.62
CA ALA A 362 -4.93 -6.32 8.30
C ALA A 362 -4.69 -7.43 9.33
N PHE A 363 -5.63 -8.35 9.43
CA PHE A 363 -5.44 -9.62 10.08
C PHE A 363 -5.42 -10.70 9.00
N ASP A 364 -4.42 -11.58 9.06
CA ASP A 364 -4.33 -12.72 8.16
C ASP A 364 -5.40 -13.79 8.52
N PRO A 365 -5.59 -14.85 7.72
CA PRO A 365 -6.57 -15.90 8.01
C PRO A 365 -6.34 -16.62 9.35
N HIS A 366 -5.16 -16.53 9.95
CA HIS A 366 -4.85 -17.08 11.28
C HIS A 366 -5.16 -16.08 12.41
N GLY A 367 -5.56 -14.86 12.06
CA GLY A 367 -5.82 -13.77 12.99
C GLY A 367 -4.55 -13.11 13.51
N ASP A 368 -3.46 -13.15 12.78
CA ASP A 368 -2.23 -12.43 13.12
C ASP A 368 -2.23 -11.04 12.49
N LEU A 369 -1.74 -10.08 13.26
CA LEU A 369 -1.72 -8.67 12.85
C LEU A 369 -0.60 -8.39 11.85
N TRP A 370 -0.96 -7.71 10.77
CA TRP A 370 -0.04 -7.23 9.75
C TRP A 370 -0.23 -5.76 9.46
N VAL A 371 0.86 -5.10 9.13
CA VAL A 371 0.86 -3.70 8.68
C VAL A 371 1.72 -3.53 7.45
N SER A 372 1.31 -2.63 6.58
CA SER A 372 2.14 -2.09 5.52
C SER A 372 2.79 -0.80 6.02
N THR A 373 4.11 -0.74 5.96
CA THR A 373 4.88 0.41 6.45
C THR A 373 5.16 1.44 5.36
N GLY A 374 4.31 1.48 4.33
CA GLY A 374 4.35 2.49 3.30
C GLY A 374 5.68 2.54 2.56
N ARG A 375 6.42 3.62 2.76
CA ARG A 375 7.59 3.97 1.94
C ARG A 375 8.90 3.32 2.33
N ASP A 376 8.95 2.56 3.39
CA ASP A 376 10.16 1.78 3.69
C ASP A 376 10.21 0.44 2.97
N GLY A 377 9.14 0.10 2.25
CA GLY A 377 9.10 -1.07 1.39
C GLY A 377 9.03 -2.39 2.14
N GLN A 378 8.36 -2.43 3.28
CA GLN A 378 8.15 -3.64 4.07
C GLN A 378 6.70 -3.85 4.50
N LEU A 379 6.33 -5.10 4.65
CA LEU A 379 5.14 -5.59 5.32
C LEU A 379 5.58 -6.26 6.61
N LEU A 380 5.00 -5.89 7.73
CA LEU A 380 5.41 -6.38 9.04
C LEU A 380 4.30 -7.20 9.67
N LYS A 381 4.64 -8.37 10.20
CA LYS A 381 3.81 -9.14 11.11
C LYS A 381 4.11 -8.69 12.55
N LEU A 382 3.08 -8.38 13.31
CA LEU A 382 3.19 -7.84 14.65
C LEU A 382 2.45 -8.71 15.68
N ASP A 383 2.90 -8.66 16.92
CA ASP A 383 2.01 -9.00 18.02
C ASP A 383 1.04 -7.84 18.32
N ARG A 384 0.09 -8.05 19.27
CA ARG A 384 -0.87 -7.00 19.63
C ARG A 384 -0.26 -5.85 20.41
N ASP A 385 0.96 -5.96 20.88
CA ASP A 385 1.68 -4.89 21.57
C ASP A 385 2.60 -4.10 20.62
N GLY A 386 2.64 -4.51 19.35
CA GLY A 386 3.38 -3.83 18.29
C GLY A 386 4.81 -4.31 18.10
N HIS A 387 5.21 -5.39 18.77
CA HIS A 387 6.51 -5.98 18.51
C HIS A 387 6.53 -6.69 17.16
N VAL A 388 7.59 -6.49 16.41
CA VAL A 388 7.75 -7.11 15.09
C VAL A 388 8.13 -8.57 15.24
N LEU A 389 7.24 -9.45 14.78
CA LEU A 389 7.42 -10.90 14.75
C LEU A 389 8.07 -11.37 13.45
N GLY A 390 7.90 -10.62 12.38
CA GLY A 390 8.46 -10.93 11.07
C GLY A 390 8.33 -9.77 10.09
N ALA A 391 9.15 -9.81 9.05
CA ALA A 391 9.17 -8.81 7.99
C ALA A 391 9.27 -9.47 6.62
N VAL A 392 8.58 -8.89 5.65
CA VAL A 392 8.63 -9.24 4.23
C VAL A 392 8.87 -7.97 3.45
N GLY A 393 9.79 -8.00 2.50
CA GLY A 393 10.16 -6.85 1.67
C GLY A 393 11.64 -6.49 1.81
N ASN A 394 12.23 -6.10 0.68
CA ASN A 394 13.65 -5.80 0.55
C ASN A 394 13.94 -4.29 0.59
N GLY A 395 13.00 -3.51 1.13
CA GLY A 395 13.14 -2.07 1.21
C GLY A 395 12.49 -1.32 0.06
N SER A 396 12.72 -0.02 0.04
CA SER A 396 12.14 0.90 -0.93
C SER A 396 12.74 0.73 -2.33
N GLY A 397 11.89 0.65 -3.34
CA GLY A 397 12.32 0.58 -4.73
C GLY A 397 11.37 -0.23 -5.62
N ILE A 398 11.83 -0.53 -6.83
CA ILE A 398 11.08 -1.25 -7.85
C ILE A 398 11.74 -2.57 -8.29
N GLY A 399 12.80 -2.96 -7.63
CA GLY A 399 13.44 -4.28 -7.80
C GLY A 399 12.63 -5.41 -7.16
N THR A 400 13.19 -6.61 -7.23
CA THR A 400 12.56 -7.80 -6.67
C THR A 400 12.37 -7.66 -5.16
N GLY A 401 11.12 -7.79 -4.72
CA GLY A 401 10.74 -7.68 -3.32
C GLY A 401 10.83 -6.27 -2.74
N GLN A 402 11.07 -5.26 -3.56
CA GLN A 402 11.03 -3.87 -3.14
C GLN A 402 9.64 -3.28 -3.42
N PHE A 403 9.22 -2.34 -2.58
CA PHE A 403 8.00 -1.57 -2.76
C PHE A 403 8.31 -0.08 -2.63
N ILE A 404 7.66 0.75 -3.44
CA ILE A 404 7.72 2.20 -3.23
C ILE A 404 6.70 2.62 -2.19
N GLU A 405 5.46 2.14 -2.35
CA GLU A 405 4.40 2.38 -1.39
C GLU A 405 3.45 1.17 -1.39
N ALA A 406 3.86 0.12 -0.66
CA ALA A 406 2.99 -1.03 -0.45
C ALA A 406 1.73 -0.59 0.31
N THR A 407 0.57 -1.02 -0.17
CA THR A 407 -0.71 -0.64 0.40
C THR A 407 -1.47 -1.85 0.92
N TYR A 408 -2.71 -2.05 0.49
CA TYR A 408 -3.58 -3.10 1.04
C TYR A 408 -3.07 -4.50 0.71
N MET A 409 -3.31 -5.39 1.65
CA MET A 409 -2.84 -6.77 1.63
C MET A 409 -4.01 -7.75 1.58
N ALA A 410 -3.79 -8.89 0.93
CA ALA A 410 -4.71 -10.01 0.94
C ALA A 410 -3.93 -11.33 0.94
N TRP A 411 -4.56 -12.39 1.42
CA TRP A 411 -3.99 -13.74 1.45
C TRP A 411 -4.88 -14.70 0.66
N ASP A 412 -4.26 -15.60 -0.08
CA ASP A 412 -4.96 -16.75 -0.63
C ASP A 412 -4.99 -17.91 0.38
N LYS A 413 -5.72 -18.97 0.03
CA LYS A 413 -5.87 -20.17 0.86
C LYS A 413 -4.56 -20.95 1.08
N ASP A 414 -3.56 -20.72 0.23
CA ASP A 414 -2.25 -21.36 0.31
C ASP A 414 -1.26 -20.53 1.14
N GLY A 415 -1.74 -19.44 1.77
CA GLY A 415 -0.95 -18.54 2.60
C GLY A 415 -0.08 -17.56 1.83
N ASN A 416 -0.20 -17.50 0.51
CA ASN A 416 0.51 -16.49 -0.27
C ASN A 416 -0.08 -15.11 0.04
N LEU A 417 0.80 -14.16 0.26
CA LEU A 417 0.45 -12.77 0.53
C LEU A 417 0.54 -11.94 -0.74
N TYR A 418 -0.45 -11.11 -0.97
CA TYR A 418 -0.51 -10.19 -2.10
C TYR A 418 -0.56 -8.76 -1.61
N SER A 419 0.14 -7.87 -2.29
CA SER A 419 0.06 -6.42 -2.03
C SER A 419 0.14 -5.62 -3.33
N GLY A 420 -0.66 -4.58 -3.41
CA GLY A 420 -0.53 -3.55 -4.43
C GLY A 420 0.61 -2.59 -4.09
N ASP A 421 1.16 -1.96 -5.11
CA ASP A 421 2.10 -0.85 -4.97
C ASP A 421 1.50 0.37 -5.68
N THR A 422 1.04 1.32 -4.89
CA THR A 422 0.33 2.50 -5.40
C THR A 422 1.17 3.32 -6.36
N SER A 423 2.48 3.29 -6.20
CA SER A 423 3.40 4.13 -6.96
C SER A 423 3.91 3.49 -8.24
N VAL A 424 3.74 2.20 -8.46
CA VAL A 424 4.33 1.51 -9.63
C VAL A 424 3.36 0.65 -10.42
N GLY A 425 2.08 0.66 -10.12
CA GLY A 425 1.07 -0.05 -10.90
C GLY A 425 1.30 -1.55 -11.02
N ARG A 426 1.72 -2.19 -9.93
CA ARG A 426 1.93 -3.64 -9.89
C ARG A 426 1.29 -4.29 -8.68
N VAL A 427 0.99 -5.56 -8.81
CA VAL A 427 0.68 -6.46 -7.70
C VAL A 427 1.87 -7.39 -7.52
N THR A 428 2.34 -7.51 -6.30
CA THR A 428 3.38 -8.45 -5.89
C THR A 428 2.75 -9.61 -5.16
N ARG A 429 3.04 -10.84 -5.59
CA ARG A 429 2.75 -12.04 -4.83
C ARG A 429 4.00 -12.44 -4.04
N MET A 430 3.83 -12.61 -2.76
CA MET A 430 4.82 -13.19 -1.87
C MET A 430 4.38 -14.63 -1.61
N VAL A 431 5.06 -15.57 -2.24
CA VAL A 431 4.77 -17.01 -2.14
C VAL A 431 5.22 -17.48 -0.76
N ALA A 432 4.30 -18.09 -0.01
CA ALA A 432 4.57 -18.62 1.32
C ALA A 432 5.67 -19.70 1.28
N PRO A 433 6.50 -19.80 2.30
CA PRO A 433 7.41 -20.94 2.44
C PRO A 433 6.60 -22.23 2.67
N HIS A 434 7.06 -23.32 2.07
CA HIS A 434 6.51 -24.67 2.25
C HIS A 434 7.08 -25.32 3.48
#